data_4752b022c15f32527ff250068704f771
#
_entry.id   4752b022c15f32527ff250068704f771
#
_cell.length_a   1.000
_cell.length_b   1.000
_cell.length_c   1.000
_cell.angle_alpha   90.00
_cell.angle_beta   90.00
_cell.angle_gamma   90.00
#
_symmetry.space_group_name_H-M   'P 1'
#
loop_
_entity.id
_entity.type
_entity.pdbx_description
1 polymer ?
#
loop_
_entity_poly.entity_id
_entity_poly.type
_entity_poly.pdbx_seq_one_letter_code
_entity_poly.pdbx_strand_id
1 'polypeptide(L)'
;MITHLTIFRVIYLLFLVFALIHFILGLFGLAFTPVLWNIWFFGLCLTLFIHPWTIFYKSRIFQWHHLIFQALSGFFALLIWFMTFFILSTVPDSSMPINLDYYVIREKNEIRIIRGFLLHEIHEYHDLVNPLIMKSKVKYVEKN
;
A
#
# COMPACT_ATOMS: atom_id res chain seq x y z
N MET A 1 20.86 4.36 23.57
CA MET A 1 21.00 4.86 22.19
C MET A 1 20.30 3.90 21.25
N ILE A 2 19.17 4.32 20.67
CA ILE A 2 18.43 3.46 19.71
C ILE A 2 19.27 3.34 18.44
N THR A 3 19.63 2.13 18.07
CA THR A 3 20.38 1.88 16.83
C THR A 3 19.46 2.01 15.61
N HIS A 4 19.98 2.46 14.47
CA HIS A 4 19.19 2.51 13.23
C HIS A 4 18.55 1.16 12.88
N LEU A 5 19.25 0.06 13.18
CA LEU A 5 18.74 -1.29 12.99
C LEU A 5 17.47 -1.56 13.83
N THR A 6 17.41 -1.03 15.04
CA THR A 6 16.23 -1.14 15.92
C THR A 6 15.04 -0.38 15.34
N ILE A 7 15.27 0.80 14.75
CA ILE A 7 14.20 1.59 14.11
C ILE A 7 13.57 0.80 12.96
N PHE A 8 14.38 0.27 12.04
CA PHE A 8 13.86 -0.52 10.92
C PHE A 8 13.12 -1.79 11.37
N ARG A 9 13.62 -2.47 12.42
CA ARG A 9 12.94 -3.63 13.01
C ARG A 9 11.54 -3.26 13.53
N VAL A 10 11.43 -2.14 14.20
CA VAL A 10 10.12 -1.64 14.70
C VAL A 10 9.21 -1.29 13.54
N ILE A 11 9.71 -0.62 12.50
CA ILE A 11 8.90 -0.28 11.33
C ILE A 11 8.38 -1.54 10.62
N TYR A 12 9.24 -2.54 10.38
CA TYR A 12 8.81 -3.80 9.77
C TYR A 12 7.81 -4.56 10.64
N LEU A 13 7.99 -4.53 11.97
CA LEU A 13 7.02 -5.11 12.89
C LEU A 13 5.65 -4.43 12.77
N LEU A 14 5.61 -3.10 12.65
CA LEU A 14 4.36 -2.36 12.44
C LEU A 14 3.67 -2.75 11.13
N PHE A 15 4.43 -2.93 10.04
CA PHE A 15 3.87 -3.41 8.78
C PHE A 15 3.30 -4.83 8.89
N LEU A 16 3.98 -5.71 9.64
CA LEU A 16 3.50 -7.08 9.90
C LEU A 16 2.21 -7.06 10.73
N VAL A 17 2.18 -6.25 11.79
CA VAL A 17 1.00 -6.09 12.65
C VAL A 17 -0.20 -5.56 11.84
N PHE A 18 0.03 -4.58 10.96
CA PHE A 18 -1.01 -4.09 10.07
C PHE A 18 -1.59 -5.20 9.19
N ALA A 19 -0.72 -6.01 8.56
CA ALA A 19 -1.15 -7.12 7.73
C ALA A 19 -1.94 -8.17 8.54
N LEU A 20 -1.51 -8.45 9.78
CA LEU A 20 -2.21 -9.37 10.68
C LEU A 20 -3.60 -8.85 11.06
N ILE A 21 -3.70 -7.55 11.42
CA ILE A 21 -4.98 -6.92 11.74
C ILE A 21 -5.91 -6.96 10.52
N HIS A 22 -5.38 -6.66 9.32
CA HIS A 22 -6.18 -6.77 8.09
C HIS A 22 -6.71 -8.18 7.86
N PHE A 23 -5.88 -9.20 8.06
CA PHE A 23 -6.31 -10.60 7.96
C PHE A 23 -7.45 -10.90 8.94
N ILE A 24 -7.32 -10.46 10.19
CA ILE A 24 -8.37 -10.65 11.21
C ILE A 24 -9.66 -9.92 10.80
N LEU A 25 -9.57 -8.67 10.33
CA LEU A 25 -10.73 -7.91 9.84
C LEU A 25 -11.43 -8.64 8.68
N GLY A 26 -10.67 -9.25 7.79
CA GLY A 26 -11.18 -10.03 6.67
C GLY A 26 -12.06 -11.20 7.11
N LEU A 27 -11.75 -11.86 8.24
CA LEU A 27 -12.58 -12.94 8.81
C LEU A 27 -13.97 -12.44 9.22
N PHE A 28 -14.11 -11.15 9.54
CA PHE A 28 -15.37 -10.51 9.89
C PHE A 28 -16.03 -9.77 8.71
N GLY A 29 -15.51 -9.94 7.49
CA GLY A 29 -16.02 -9.24 6.30
C GLY A 29 -15.73 -7.73 6.31
N LEU A 30 -14.70 -7.32 7.01
CA LEU A 30 -14.21 -5.94 7.10
C LEU A 30 -12.87 -5.79 6.39
N ALA A 31 -12.57 -4.58 5.94
CA ALA A 31 -11.31 -4.20 5.34
C ALA A 31 -10.90 -2.80 5.77
N PHE A 32 -9.60 -2.50 5.71
CA PHE A 32 -9.14 -1.13 5.81
C PHE A 32 -9.53 -0.33 4.58
N THR A 33 -9.78 0.96 4.77
CA THR A 33 -10.03 1.89 3.67
C THR A 33 -8.77 2.14 2.82
N PRO A 34 -8.89 2.62 1.58
CA PRO A 34 -7.75 2.95 0.71
C PRO A 34 -6.71 3.84 1.37
N VAL A 35 -7.12 4.75 2.26
CA VAL A 35 -6.19 5.63 3.01
C VAL A 35 -5.11 4.81 3.72
N LEU A 36 -5.52 3.86 4.56
CA LEU A 36 -4.59 3.04 5.34
C LEU A 36 -3.76 2.12 4.46
N TRP A 37 -4.38 1.55 3.41
CA TRP A 37 -3.68 0.71 2.46
C TRP A 37 -2.62 1.47 1.67
N ASN A 38 -2.92 2.69 1.24
CA ASN A 38 -1.94 3.54 0.55
C ASN A 38 -0.77 3.90 1.47
N ILE A 39 -1.05 4.29 2.72
CA ILE A 39 0.01 4.59 3.71
C ILE A 39 0.89 3.35 3.93
N TRP A 40 0.29 2.17 4.11
CA TRP A 40 1.03 0.94 4.29
C TRP A 40 1.88 0.59 3.05
N PHE A 41 1.29 0.64 1.86
CA PHE A 41 1.95 0.26 0.61
C PHE A 41 3.11 1.18 0.29
N PHE A 42 2.89 2.51 0.28
CA PHE A 42 3.94 3.47 -0.02
C PHE A 42 4.98 3.56 1.11
N GLY A 43 4.55 3.44 2.35
CA GLY A 43 5.44 3.39 3.51
C GLY A 43 6.38 2.18 3.48
N LEU A 44 5.87 1.01 3.11
CA LEU A 44 6.68 -0.20 2.94
C LEU A 44 7.70 -0.03 1.79
N CYS A 45 7.25 0.52 0.64
CA CYS A 45 8.11 0.82 -0.49
C CYS A 45 9.26 1.75 -0.08
N LEU A 46 8.93 2.85 0.57
CA LEU A 46 9.92 3.83 1.02
C LEU A 46 10.92 3.21 2.02
N THR A 47 10.43 2.40 2.95
CA THR A 47 11.26 1.73 3.95
C THR A 47 12.22 0.73 3.30
N LEU A 48 11.73 -0.07 2.37
CA LEU A 48 12.54 -1.03 1.61
C LEU A 48 13.58 -0.33 0.72
N PHE A 49 13.27 0.87 0.23
CA PHE A 49 14.21 1.66 -0.55
C PHE A 49 15.31 2.29 0.33
N ILE A 50 14.95 2.89 1.47
CA ILE A 50 15.88 3.62 2.34
C ILE A 50 16.78 2.65 3.14
N HIS A 51 16.26 1.51 3.59
CA HIS A 51 16.98 0.61 4.48
C HIS A 51 18.34 0.13 3.89
N PRO A 52 18.42 -0.36 2.65
CA PRO A 52 19.71 -0.73 2.05
C PRO A 52 20.69 0.45 1.99
N TRP A 53 20.24 1.65 1.64
CA TRP A 53 21.09 2.84 1.60
C TRP A 53 21.72 3.16 2.96
N THR A 54 21.00 2.98 4.06
CA THR A 54 21.55 3.20 5.41
C THR A 54 22.61 2.17 5.80
N ILE A 55 22.48 0.94 5.31
CA ILE A 55 23.49 -0.12 5.53
C ILE A 55 24.76 0.23 4.75
N PHE A 56 24.65 0.60 3.47
CA PHE A 56 25.79 0.95 2.62
C PHE A 56 26.52 2.20 3.12
N TYR A 57 25.80 3.22 3.54
CA TYR A 57 26.40 4.46 4.05
C TYR A 57 27.28 4.23 5.27
N LYS A 58 26.97 3.24 6.12
CA LYS A 58 27.75 2.88 7.31
C LYS A 58 28.92 1.93 7.02
N SER A 59 28.84 1.17 5.95
CA SER A 59 29.94 0.29 5.57
C SER A 59 31.06 1.15 4.95
N ARG A 60 32.27 1.10 5.49
CA ARG A 60 33.44 1.79 4.92
C ARG A 60 33.86 1.25 3.53
N ILE A 61 33.10 0.30 2.98
CA ILE A 61 33.31 -0.32 1.68
C ILE A 61 32.53 0.47 0.62
N PHE A 62 32.83 1.76 0.49
CA PHE A 62 32.24 2.58 -0.56
C PHE A 62 33.07 2.41 -1.84
N GLN A 63 32.63 1.51 -2.71
CA GLN A 63 33.21 1.33 -4.03
C GLN A 63 32.16 1.69 -5.09
N TRP A 64 32.58 2.34 -6.17
CA TRP A 64 31.69 2.83 -7.23
C TRP A 64 30.77 1.77 -7.82
N HIS A 65 31.26 0.53 -7.98
CA HIS A 65 30.43 -0.56 -8.49
C HIS A 65 29.30 -0.97 -7.53
N HIS A 66 29.46 -0.86 -6.22
CA HIS A 66 28.37 -1.07 -5.27
C HIS A 66 27.32 0.01 -5.37
N LEU A 67 27.72 1.26 -5.61
CA LEU A 67 26.77 2.38 -5.81
C LEU A 67 25.94 2.17 -7.08
N ILE A 68 26.58 1.79 -8.19
CA ILE A 68 25.89 1.51 -9.44
C ILE A 68 24.90 0.34 -9.26
N PHE A 69 25.34 -0.76 -8.64
CA PHE A 69 24.48 -1.91 -8.39
C PHE A 69 23.27 -1.53 -7.51
N GLN A 70 23.49 -0.74 -6.47
CA GLN A 70 22.44 -0.27 -5.58
C GLN A 70 21.46 0.65 -6.31
N ALA A 71 21.95 1.56 -7.15
CA ALA A 71 21.10 2.44 -7.94
C ALA A 71 20.23 1.66 -8.93
N LEU A 72 20.82 0.69 -9.64
CA LEU A 72 20.10 -0.18 -10.57
C LEU A 72 19.05 -1.05 -9.85
N SER A 73 19.44 -1.71 -8.75
CA SER A 73 18.50 -2.52 -7.98
C SER A 73 17.35 -1.70 -7.39
N GLY A 74 17.64 -0.48 -6.92
CA GLY A 74 16.63 0.47 -6.46
C GLY A 74 15.67 0.89 -7.56
N PHE A 75 16.18 1.18 -8.76
CA PHE A 75 15.35 1.51 -9.92
C PHE A 75 14.40 0.36 -10.30
N PHE A 76 14.92 -0.88 -10.40
CA PHE A 76 14.10 -2.03 -10.71
C PHE A 76 13.06 -2.31 -9.60
N ALA A 77 13.44 -2.16 -8.34
CA ALA A 77 12.52 -2.32 -7.22
C ALA A 77 11.37 -1.30 -7.30
N LEU A 78 11.66 -0.03 -7.59
CA LEU A 78 10.64 1.00 -7.79
C LEU A 78 9.74 0.70 -8.99
N LEU A 79 10.30 0.22 -10.09
CA LEU A 79 9.53 -0.16 -11.27
C LEU A 79 8.55 -1.31 -10.95
N ILE A 80 9.02 -2.37 -10.30
CA ILE A 80 8.18 -3.50 -9.89
C ILE A 80 7.09 -3.02 -8.93
N TRP A 81 7.42 -2.14 -7.99
CA TRP A 81 6.47 -1.59 -7.04
C TRP A 81 5.38 -0.76 -7.71
N PHE A 82 5.77 0.09 -8.66
CA PHE A 82 4.84 0.88 -9.46
C PHE A 82 3.90 -0.02 -10.28
N MET A 83 4.43 -1.05 -10.95
CA MET A 83 3.62 -2.03 -11.68
C MET A 83 2.65 -2.77 -10.76
N THR A 84 3.10 -3.17 -9.57
CA THR A 84 2.24 -3.81 -8.56
C THR A 84 1.11 -2.86 -8.12
N PHE A 85 1.43 -1.60 -7.85
CA PHE A 85 0.43 -0.59 -7.54
C PHE A 85 -0.62 -0.46 -8.65
N PHE A 86 -0.16 -0.32 -9.90
CA PHE A 86 -1.03 -0.20 -11.05
C PHE A 86 -1.98 -1.39 -11.19
N ILE A 87 -1.44 -2.62 -11.07
CA ILE A 87 -2.25 -3.84 -11.13
C ILE A 87 -3.29 -3.85 -10.00
N LEU A 88 -2.88 -3.62 -8.76
CA LEU A 88 -3.79 -3.65 -7.59
C LEU A 88 -4.86 -2.57 -7.64
N SER A 89 -4.56 -1.40 -8.23
CA SER A 89 -5.54 -0.32 -8.38
C SER A 89 -6.57 -0.58 -9.47
N THR A 90 -6.26 -1.43 -10.45
CA THR A 90 -7.14 -1.72 -11.58
C THR A 90 -7.99 -2.98 -11.41
N VAL A 91 -7.56 -3.94 -10.57
CA VAL A 91 -8.28 -5.20 -10.35
C VAL A 91 -9.54 -4.96 -9.51
N PRO A 92 -10.74 -5.28 -10.04
CA PRO A 92 -11.99 -5.18 -9.28
C PRO A 92 -12.02 -6.19 -8.12
N ASP A 93 -12.85 -5.90 -7.11
CA ASP A 93 -13.10 -6.77 -5.96
C ASP A 93 -11.84 -7.21 -5.18
N SER A 94 -10.76 -6.45 -5.29
CA SER A 94 -9.54 -6.74 -4.54
C SER A 94 -9.78 -6.56 -3.04
N SER A 95 -9.38 -7.56 -2.25
CA SER A 95 -9.35 -7.44 -0.79
C SER A 95 -8.37 -6.36 -0.29
N MET A 96 -7.49 -5.91 -1.17
CA MET A 96 -6.53 -4.84 -0.91
C MET A 96 -6.91 -3.60 -1.73
N PRO A 97 -7.72 -2.67 -1.20
CA PRO A 97 -8.17 -1.49 -1.94
C PRO A 97 -7.09 -0.40 -2.03
N ILE A 98 -5.92 -0.77 -2.56
CA ILE A 98 -4.85 0.19 -2.86
C ILE A 98 -5.27 0.98 -4.08
N ASN A 99 -5.66 2.24 -3.87
CA ASN A 99 -6.11 3.12 -4.93
C ASN A 99 -5.99 4.58 -4.50
N LEU A 100 -5.56 5.46 -5.39
CA LEU A 100 -5.48 6.89 -5.13
C LEU A 100 -6.78 7.61 -5.48
N ASP A 101 -7.61 7.00 -6.32
CA ASP A 101 -8.87 7.58 -6.76
C ASP A 101 -10.04 6.98 -5.98
N TYR A 102 -10.36 7.63 -4.87
CA TYR A 102 -11.46 7.24 -4.00
C TYR A 102 -12.12 8.48 -3.37
N TYR A 103 -13.44 8.37 -3.08
CA TYR A 103 -14.23 9.45 -2.51
C TYR A 103 -15.10 8.93 -1.37
N VAL A 104 -15.11 9.65 -0.26
CA VAL A 104 -15.99 9.36 0.88
C VAL A 104 -17.31 10.13 0.72
N ILE A 105 -18.40 9.41 0.64
CA ILE A 105 -19.77 9.96 0.54
C ILE A 105 -20.38 9.96 1.96
N ARG A 106 -20.18 11.07 2.67
CA ARG A 106 -20.56 11.18 4.10
C ARG A 106 -22.05 11.01 4.35
N GLU A 107 -22.89 11.52 3.45
CA GLU A 107 -24.35 11.44 3.58
C GLU A 107 -24.88 10.01 3.59
N LYS A 108 -24.22 9.10 2.89
CA LYS A 108 -24.61 7.69 2.77
C LYS A 108 -23.75 6.74 3.59
N ASN A 109 -22.74 7.24 4.30
CA ASN A 109 -21.72 6.41 4.94
C ASN A 109 -21.09 5.38 3.98
N GLU A 110 -20.76 5.82 2.78
CA GLU A 110 -20.18 4.98 1.72
C GLU A 110 -18.83 5.52 1.28
N ILE A 111 -17.99 4.63 0.80
CA ILE A 111 -16.78 4.98 0.08
C ILE A 111 -16.89 4.47 -1.35
N ARG A 112 -16.61 5.35 -2.32
CA ARG A 112 -16.51 5.03 -3.73
C ARG A 112 -15.04 4.87 -4.09
N ILE A 113 -14.70 3.74 -4.68
CA ILE A 113 -13.36 3.43 -5.19
C ILE A 113 -13.47 3.33 -6.70
N ILE A 114 -12.69 4.11 -7.42
CA ILE A 114 -12.69 4.13 -8.88
C ILE A 114 -11.56 3.21 -9.35
N ARG A 115 -11.91 2.14 -10.04
CA ARG A 115 -10.96 1.18 -10.61
C ARG A 115 -11.02 1.22 -12.12
N GLY A 116 -9.92 0.88 -12.75
CA GLY A 116 -9.83 0.87 -14.20
C GLY A 116 -8.85 1.89 -14.76
N PHE A 117 -8.78 1.98 -16.08
CA PHE A 117 -7.84 2.85 -16.76
C PHE A 117 -8.47 3.40 -18.05
N LEU A 118 -8.39 4.71 -18.24
CA LEU A 118 -8.75 5.49 -19.43
C LEU A 118 -10.21 5.40 -19.89
N LEU A 119 -10.67 4.27 -20.39
CA LEU A 119 -11.98 4.15 -21.07
C LEU A 119 -12.95 3.22 -20.34
N HIS A 120 -12.51 2.52 -19.32
CA HIS A 120 -13.32 1.56 -18.58
C HIS A 120 -13.15 1.78 -17.09
N GLU A 121 -13.91 2.71 -16.55
CA GLU A 121 -13.95 2.98 -15.11
C GLU A 121 -15.04 2.14 -14.46
N ILE A 122 -14.67 1.49 -13.37
CA ILE A 122 -15.55 0.72 -12.53
C ILE A 122 -15.61 1.42 -11.17
N HIS A 123 -16.78 1.90 -10.80
CA HIS A 123 -17.00 2.54 -9.52
C HIS A 123 -17.56 1.51 -8.54
N GLU A 124 -16.75 1.11 -7.58
CA GLU A 124 -17.13 0.20 -6.49
C GLU A 124 -17.55 1.00 -5.27
N TYR A 125 -18.69 0.65 -4.70
CA TYR A 125 -19.24 1.30 -3.51
C TYR A 125 -19.22 0.32 -2.35
N HIS A 126 -18.64 0.74 -1.22
CA HIS A 126 -18.57 -0.04 0.01
C HIS A 126 -19.19 0.76 1.16
N ASP A 127 -19.89 0.08 2.07
CA ASP A 127 -20.36 0.70 3.30
C ASP A 127 -19.17 1.01 4.22
N LEU A 128 -19.10 2.23 4.75
CA LEU A 128 -18.17 2.62 5.78
C LEU A 128 -18.68 2.24 7.17
N VAL A 129 -17.82 1.60 7.95
CA VAL A 129 -18.05 1.39 9.39
C VAL A 129 -17.54 2.59 10.17
N ASN A 130 -16.36 3.08 9.78
CA ASN A 130 -15.74 4.29 10.27
C ASN A 130 -14.75 4.83 9.20
N PRO A 131 -14.11 6.00 9.37
CA PRO A 131 -13.19 6.56 8.37
C PRO A 131 -12.00 5.66 7.97
N LEU A 132 -11.67 4.65 8.76
CA LEU A 132 -10.53 3.76 8.56
C LEU A 132 -10.92 2.34 8.15
N ILE A 133 -12.20 1.95 8.38
CA ILE A 133 -12.71 0.59 8.18
C ILE A 133 -13.97 0.63 7.33
N MET A 134 -14.02 -0.23 6.32
CA MET A 134 -15.17 -0.43 5.44
C MET A 134 -15.56 -1.90 5.41
N LYS A 135 -16.75 -2.22 4.90
CA LYS A 135 -17.10 -3.60 4.57
C LYS A 135 -16.31 -4.05 3.36
N SER A 136 -15.75 -5.26 3.42
CA SER A 136 -14.97 -5.82 2.29
C SER A 136 -15.86 -6.14 1.09
N LYS A 137 -17.14 -6.46 1.33
CA LYS A 137 -18.11 -6.75 0.26
C LYS A 137 -18.52 -5.47 -0.45
N VAL A 138 -18.42 -5.47 -1.79
CA VAL A 138 -18.93 -4.42 -2.64
C VAL A 138 -20.45 -4.37 -2.51
N LYS A 139 -21.01 -3.17 -2.29
CA LYS A 139 -22.45 -2.95 -2.15
C LYS A 139 -23.13 -2.91 -3.51
N TYR A 140 -22.57 -2.13 -4.43
CA TYR A 140 -22.98 -2.08 -5.84
C TYR A 140 -21.84 -1.53 -6.70
N VAL A 141 -21.95 -1.74 -8.00
CA VAL A 141 -20.95 -1.37 -9.00
C VAL A 141 -21.62 -0.57 -10.10
N GLU A 142 -21.03 0.56 -10.44
CA GLU A 142 -21.41 1.36 -11.62
C GLU A 142 -20.27 1.26 -12.65
N LYS A 143 -20.63 1.02 -13.91
CA LYS A 143 -19.69 0.99 -15.04
C LYS A 143 -19.95 2.19 -15.92
N ASN A 144 -18.94 2.99 -16.13
CA ASN A 144 -18.95 4.09 -17.09
C ASN A 144 -18.24 3.72 -18.37
#